data_99da827fdf8088b9a98c3828b256a49d
#
_entry.id   99da827fdf8088b9a98c3828b256a49d
#
_cell.length_a   1.000
_cell.length_b   1.000
_cell.length_c   1.000
_cell.angle_alpha   90.00
_cell.angle_beta   90.00
_cell.angle_gamma   90.00
#
_symmetry.space_group_name_H-M   'P 1'
#
loop_
_entity.id
_entity.type
_entity.pdbx_description
1 polymer ?
#
loop_
_entity_poly.entity_id
_entity_poly.type
_entity_poly.pdbx_seq_one_letter_code
_entity_poly.pdbx_strand_id
1 'polypeptide(L)'
;MEITDTRRLYQQLAAELKSRIENGVYLVGDKLPAERFIADEKNVSRTVVREAIIMLEVEGYVEVRKGSGIHVMSNQPKYQQVPDESLEFANYG
;
A
#
# COMPACT_ATOMS: atom_id res chain seq x y z
N MET A 1 -13.94 11.14 -17.93
CA MET A 1 -12.81 11.89 -17.64
C MET A 1 -12.49 11.92 -16.21
N GLU A 2 -13.29 12.56 -15.45
CA GLU A 2 -13.04 12.67 -14.03
C GLU A 2 -13.09 11.35 -13.33
N ILE A 3 -13.91 10.45 -13.82
CA ILE A 3 -14.02 9.13 -13.23
C ILE A 3 -12.70 8.40 -13.34
N THR A 4 -12.07 8.54 -14.49
CA THR A 4 -10.79 7.92 -14.70
C THR A 4 -9.75 8.50 -13.77
N ASP A 5 -9.92 9.76 -13.41
CA ASP A 5 -8.97 10.42 -12.55
C ASP A 5 -8.96 9.84 -11.16
N THR A 6 -10.11 9.40 -10.67
CA THR A 6 -10.16 8.83 -9.32
C THR A 6 -9.29 7.60 -9.23
N ARG A 7 -9.39 6.71 -10.21
CA ARG A 7 -8.57 5.50 -10.22
C ARG A 7 -7.10 5.87 -10.33
N ARG A 8 -6.78 6.81 -11.21
CA ARG A 8 -5.40 7.22 -11.37
C ARG A 8 -4.85 7.82 -10.10
N LEU A 9 -5.67 8.61 -9.40
CA LEU A 9 -5.24 9.26 -8.18
C LEU A 9 -4.88 8.25 -7.10
N TYR A 10 -5.73 7.26 -6.89
CA TYR A 10 -5.41 6.34 -5.81
C TYR A 10 -4.29 5.38 -6.21
N GLN A 11 -4.13 5.10 -7.49
CA GLN A 11 -2.99 4.29 -7.92
C GLN A 11 -1.68 5.05 -7.73
N GLN A 12 -1.68 6.34 -8.04
CA GLN A 12 -0.51 7.16 -7.83
C GLN A 12 -0.19 7.30 -6.35
N LEU A 13 -1.20 7.48 -5.54
CA LEU A 13 -0.99 7.60 -4.11
C LEU A 13 -0.46 6.31 -3.53
N ALA A 14 -1.01 5.18 -3.96
CA ALA A 14 -0.51 3.88 -3.48
C ALA A 14 0.95 3.71 -3.88
N ALA A 15 1.31 4.08 -5.10
CA ALA A 15 2.69 3.95 -5.55
C ALA A 15 3.62 4.83 -4.74
N GLU A 16 3.17 6.03 -4.41
CA GLU A 16 3.99 6.93 -3.62
C GLU A 16 4.20 6.42 -2.21
N LEU A 17 3.13 5.95 -1.58
CA LEU A 17 3.24 5.41 -0.23
C LEU A 17 4.11 4.15 -0.23
N LYS A 18 3.95 3.31 -1.24
CA LYS A 18 4.76 2.12 -1.37
C LYS A 18 6.24 2.49 -1.49
N SER A 19 6.53 3.49 -2.30
CA SER A 19 7.90 3.94 -2.46
C SER A 19 8.49 4.41 -1.16
N ARG A 20 7.73 5.15 -0.36
CA ARG A 20 8.20 5.62 0.93
C ARG A 20 8.49 4.48 1.88
N ILE A 21 7.67 3.45 1.84
CA ILE A 21 7.89 2.27 2.67
C ILE A 21 9.16 1.55 2.21
N GLU A 22 9.31 1.37 0.91
CA GLU A 22 10.46 0.67 0.37
C GLU A 22 11.75 1.43 0.61
N ASN A 23 11.68 2.75 0.64
CA ASN A 23 12.86 3.58 0.85
C ASN A 23 13.14 3.89 2.31
N GLY A 24 12.35 3.34 3.22
CA GLY A 24 12.63 3.48 4.63
C GLY A 24 12.06 4.74 5.27
N VAL A 25 11.25 5.50 4.54
CA VAL A 25 10.60 6.67 5.15
C VAL A 25 9.62 6.20 6.22
N TYR A 26 8.89 5.14 5.93
CA TYR A 26 8.06 4.47 6.92
C TYR A 26 8.63 3.07 7.10
N LEU A 27 9.02 2.74 8.31
CA LEU A 27 9.65 1.46 8.58
C LEU A 27 8.61 0.42 8.92
N VAL A 28 8.99 -0.84 8.75
CA VAL A 28 8.14 -1.95 9.19
C VAL A 28 7.90 -1.78 10.68
N GLY A 29 6.63 -1.85 11.08
CA GLY A 29 6.24 -1.63 12.45
C GLY A 29 5.75 -0.23 12.73
N ASP A 30 6.04 0.71 11.83
CA ASP A 30 5.54 2.08 11.98
C ASP A 30 4.08 2.15 11.57
N LYS A 31 3.44 3.23 11.98
CA LYS A 31 2.09 3.54 11.52
C LYS A 31 2.16 4.64 10.48
N LEU A 32 1.34 4.52 9.46
CA LEU A 32 1.19 5.60 8.50
C LEU A 32 0.34 6.71 9.13
N PRO A 33 0.43 7.92 8.58
CA PRO A 33 -0.47 8.98 9.02
C PRO A 33 -1.93 8.57 8.82
N ALA A 34 -2.82 9.18 9.57
CA ALA A 34 -4.22 8.88 9.46
C ALA A 34 -4.74 9.20 8.06
N GLU A 35 -5.78 8.48 7.67
CA GLU A 35 -6.39 8.64 6.36
C GLU A 35 -6.73 10.11 6.09
N ARG A 36 -7.34 10.77 7.07
CA ARG A 36 -7.73 12.17 6.90
C ARG A 36 -6.52 13.06 6.68
N PHE A 37 -5.46 12.76 7.39
CA PHE A 37 -4.24 13.57 7.28
C PHE A 37 -3.61 13.42 5.90
N ILE A 38 -3.59 12.21 5.39
CA ILE A 38 -3.05 11.96 4.06
C ILE A 38 -3.91 12.66 3.01
N ALA A 39 -5.22 12.60 3.18
CA ALA A 39 -6.14 13.24 2.25
C ALA A 39 -5.88 14.74 2.18
N ASP A 40 -5.68 15.36 3.35
CA ASP A 40 -5.42 16.79 3.39
C ASP A 40 -4.08 17.11 2.75
N GLU A 41 -3.08 16.33 3.08
CA GLU A 41 -1.72 16.59 2.60
C GLU A 41 -1.65 16.47 1.08
N LYS A 42 -2.34 15.48 0.55
CA LYS A 42 -2.29 15.22 -0.89
C LYS A 42 -3.39 15.93 -1.67
N ASN A 43 -4.27 16.60 -0.96
CA ASN A 43 -5.38 17.32 -1.57
C ASN A 43 -6.23 16.38 -2.41
N VAL A 44 -6.58 15.25 -1.85
CA VAL A 44 -7.44 14.27 -2.49
C VAL A 44 -8.55 13.89 -1.52
N SER A 45 -9.55 13.19 -2.03
CA SER A 45 -10.66 12.78 -1.18
C SER A 45 -10.22 11.62 -0.28
N ARG A 46 -10.96 11.44 0.81
CA ARG A 46 -10.67 10.33 1.70
C ARG A 46 -10.94 8.99 1.02
N THR A 47 -11.85 8.97 0.07
CA THR A 47 -12.10 7.77 -0.71
C THR A 47 -10.87 7.36 -1.49
N VAL A 48 -10.18 8.34 -2.09
CA VAL A 48 -8.95 8.06 -2.82
C VAL A 48 -7.90 7.46 -1.88
N VAL A 49 -7.76 8.04 -0.69
CA VAL A 49 -6.79 7.53 0.26
C VAL A 49 -7.15 6.11 0.67
N ARG A 50 -8.43 5.87 0.96
CA ARG A 50 -8.88 4.55 1.39
C ARG A 50 -8.58 3.51 0.32
N GLU A 51 -8.87 3.83 -0.94
CA GLU A 51 -8.61 2.88 -2.01
C GLU A 51 -7.12 2.60 -2.15
N ALA A 52 -6.30 3.62 -1.99
CA ALA A 52 -4.86 3.43 -2.05
C ALA A 52 -4.39 2.50 -0.93
N ILE A 53 -4.91 2.71 0.27
CA ILE A 53 -4.55 1.88 1.40
C ILE A 53 -5.00 0.43 1.18
N ILE A 54 -6.19 0.25 0.61
CA ILE A 54 -6.66 -1.10 0.31
C ILE A 54 -5.70 -1.79 -0.65
N MET A 55 -5.22 -1.08 -1.66
CA MET A 55 -4.26 -1.66 -2.59
C MET A 55 -3.01 -2.11 -1.86
N LEU A 56 -2.51 -1.28 -0.96
CA LEU A 56 -1.31 -1.64 -0.20
C LEU A 56 -1.55 -2.82 0.72
N GLU A 57 -2.74 -2.90 1.27
CA GLU A 57 -3.09 -4.00 2.15
C GLU A 57 -3.15 -5.31 1.37
N VAL A 58 -3.75 -5.27 0.19
CA VAL A 58 -3.82 -6.45 -0.65
C VAL A 58 -2.42 -6.94 -1.03
N GLU A 59 -1.52 -6.01 -1.28
CA GLU A 59 -0.15 -6.38 -1.64
C GLU A 59 0.71 -6.74 -0.44
N GLY A 60 0.17 -6.58 0.76
CA GLY A 60 0.87 -7.01 1.95
C GLY A 60 1.78 -6.00 2.58
N TYR A 61 1.75 -4.75 2.13
CA TYR A 61 2.60 -3.71 2.71
C TYR A 61 2.08 -3.20 4.04
N VAL A 62 0.77 -3.11 4.18
CA VAL A 62 0.18 -2.53 5.39
C VAL A 62 -0.99 -3.37 5.87
N GLU A 63 -1.39 -3.12 7.10
CA GLU A 63 -2.57 -3.72 7.69
C GLU A 63 -3.36 -2.63 8.38
N VAL A 64 -4.65 -2.57 8.12
CA VAL A 64 -5.52 -1.60 8.78
C VAL A 64 -6.09 -2.28 10.02
N ARG A 65 -5.82 -1.68 11.18
CA ARG A 65 -6.32 -2.21 12.45
C ARG A 65 -7.32 -1.23 13.03
N LYS A 66 -8.53 -1.69 13.17
CA LYS A 66 -9.60 -0.87 13.66
C LYS A 66 -9.23 -0.29 15.02
N GLY A 67 -9.35 1.02 15.15
CA GLY A 67 -9.05 1.68 16.41
C GLY A 67 -7.57 1.93 16.64
N SER A 68 -6.70 1.38 15.82
CA SER A 68 -5.28 1.55 16.00
C SER A 68 -4.62 2.30 14.84
N GLY A 69 -5.05 2.05 13.61
CA GLY A 69 -4.52 2.76 12.47
C GLY A 69 -3.97 1.84 11.41
N ILE A 70 -3.13 2.40 10.55
CA ILE A 70 -2.57 1.69 9.42
C ILE A 70 -1.12 1.35 9.76
N HIS A 71 -0.82 0.08 9.84
CA HIS A 71 0.50 -0.37 10.27
C HIS A 71 1.29 -0.92 9.09
N VAL A 72 2.55 -0.56 9.02
CA VAL A 72 3.44 -1.07 7.98
C VAL A 72 3.88 -2.47 8.37
N MET A 73 3.59 -3.43 7.52
CA MET A 73 3.86 -4.83 7.81
C MET A 73 5.06 -5.37 7.06
N SER A 74 5.36 -4.80 5.91
CA SER A 74 6.42 -5.31 5.07
C SER A 74 6.93 -4.19 4.17
N ASN A 75 8.20 -4.27 3.81
CA ASN A 75 8.75 -3.33 2.84
C ASN A 75 8.98 -4.00 1.49
N GLN A 76 8.38 -5.16 1.28
CA GLN A 76 8.43 -5.87 0.03
C GLN A 76 7.05 -6.38 -0.32
N PRO A 77 6.72 -6.46 -1.60
CA PRO A 77 5.41 -6.97 -1.98
C PRO A 77 5.28 -8.41 -1.55
N LYS A 78 4.07 -8.77 -1.17
CA LYS A 78 3.78 -10.12 -0.73
C LYS A 78 4.19 -11.15 -1.78
N TYR A 79 3.96 -10.81 -3.04
CA TYR A 79 4.20 -11.75 -4.12
C TYR A 79 5.67 -12.00 -4.36
N GLN A 80 6.52 -11.05 -4.02
CA GLN A 80 7.94 -11.23 -4.21
C GLN A 80 8.56 -12.16 -3.19
N GLN A 81 7.83 -12.43 -2.14
CA GLN A 81 8.33 -13.32 -1.10
C GLN A 81 8.10 -14.78 -1.46
N VAL A 82 7.27 -15.01 -2.47
CA VAL A 82 6.90 -16.36 -2.83
C VAL A 82 7.57 -16.88 -4.09
N PRO A 83 8.13 -16.01 -4.93
CA PRO A 83 8.65 -16.47 -6.23
C PRO A 83 9.60 -17.65 -6.16
N ASP A 84 10.42 -17.72 -5.14
CA ASP A 84 11.38 -18.79 -5.02
C ASP A 84 10.68 -20.13 -4.98
N GLU A 85 9.69 -20.23 -4.16
CA GLU A 85 8.94 -21.47 -4.04
C GLU A 85 8.18 -21.76 -5.31
N SER A 86 7.65 -20.72 -5.91
CA SER A 86 6.91 -20.88 -7.14
C SER A 86 7.79 -21.44 -8.23
N LEU A 87 9.01 -20.97 -8.26
CA LEU A 87 9.96 -21.44 -9.26
C LEU A 87 10.27 -22.90 -9.06
N GLU A 88 10.40 -23.32 -7.83
CA GLU A 88 10.68 -24.71 -7.55
C GLU A 88 9.54 -25.60 -8.02
N PHE A 89 8.34 -25.17 -7.78
CA PHE A 89 7.20 -25.94 -8.24
C PHE A 89 7.18 -26.04 -9.74
N ALA A 90 7.54 -24.97 -10.39
CA ALA A 90 7.59 -24.98 -11.83
C ALA A 90 8.59 -25.99 -12.33
N ASN A 91 9.65 -26.15 -11.59
CA ASN A 91 10.69 -27.10 -11.98
C ASN A 91 10.19 -28.53 -11.93
N TYR A 92 9.31 -28.80 -11.02
CA TYR A 92 8.76 -30.14 -10.93
C TYR A 92 7.82 -30.43 -12.07
N GLY A 93 7.13 -29.39 -12.49
CA GLY A 93 6.14 -29.51 -13.52
C GLY A 93 6.73 -29.83 -14.82
#